data_4aa61143cd0e087a21b38a64785523f3
#
_entry.id   4aa61143cd0e087a21b38a64785523f3
#
_cell.length_a   1.000
_cell.length_b   1.000
_cell.length_c   1.000
_cell.angle_alpha   90.00
_cell.angle_beta   90.00
_cell.angle_gamma   90.00
#
_symmetry.space_group_name_H-M   'P 1'
#
loop_
_entity.id
_entity.type
_entity.pdbx_description
1 polymer ?
#
loop_
_entity_poly.entity_id
_entity_poly.type
_entity_poly.pdbx_seq_one_letter_code
_entity_poly.pdbx_strand_id
1 'polypeptide(L)'
;PYNGDGSSLAYFLDGLEAPSIYLNGADNVTSDSGYYYKFDQSDSSNSTHPLRFYLDADKTTAFTTGVTTSGTPGSSGAYTQIDVDEDTPSILYYQCSSHAYMGNYALVPASNVINHTEALISMPTSTTTLVGTGTTDTLTNKTLTSPKINEDVAVTSTATEINILDGVTASTAELNKLDGVTATTCLLY
;
A
#
# COMPACT_ATOMS: atom_id res chain seq x y z
N PRO A 1 -21.34 -7.62 -3.96
CA PRO A 1 -22.77 -7.65 -3.78
C PRO A 1 -23.09 -8.46 -2.55
N TYR A 2 -23.76 -7.81 -1.70
CA TYR A 2 -24.22 -8.29 -0.45
C TYR A 2 -25.72 -8.62 -0.58
N ASN A 3 -26.19 -9.46 0.29
CA ASN A 3 -27.56 -9.90 0.41
C ASN A 3 -28.57 -8.75 0.61
N GLY A 4 -28.46 -7.67 -0.13
CA GLY A 4 -29.43 -6.57 -0.09
C GLY A 4 -30.59 -6.73 -1.07
N ASP A 5 -30.66 -7.85 -1.81
CA ASP A 5 -31.63 -8.05 -2.88
C ASP A 5 -32.84 -8.90 -2.53
N GLY A 6 -33.04 -9.17 -1.23
CA GLY A 6 -34.20 -9.91 -0.73
C GLY A 6 -33.99 -11.39 -0.44
N SER A 7 -32.76 -11.92 -0.52
CA SER A 7 -32.45 -13.21 0.08
C SER A 7 -32.42 -13.07 1.61
N SER A 8 -33.07 -13.97 2.31
CA SER A 8 -33.13 -13.95 3.77
C SER A 8 -31.89 -14.58 4.45
N LEU A 9 -30.87 -14.95 3.69
CA LEU A 9 -29.71 -15.67 4.19
C LEU A 9 -28.47 -14.77 4.12
N ALA A 10 -27.77 -14.61 5.24
CA ALA A 10 -26.51 -13.91 5.33
C ALA A 10 -25.56 -14.63 6.28
N TYR A 11 -24.25 -14.54 6.02
CA TYR A 11 -23.26 -14.90 7.03
C TYR A 11 -23.16 -13.82 8.09
N PHE A 12 -23.12 -14.25 9.34
CA PHE A 12 -22.76 -13.40 10.47
C PHE A 12 -21.32 -13.71 10.85
N LEU A 13 -20.45 -12.71 10.76
CA LEU A 13 -19.06 -12.80 11.19
C LEU A 13 -18.90 -11.93 12.44
N ASP A 14 -18.54 -12.55 13.56
CA ASP A 14 -18.42 -11.88 14.86
C ASP A 14 -19.67 -11.04 15.23
N GLY A 15 -20.86 -11.54 14.87
CA GLY A 15 -22.13 -10.89 15.15
C GLY A 15 -22.54 -9.78 14.17
N LEU A 16 -21.75 -9.51 13.14
CA LEU A 16 -22.07 -8.55 12.08
C LEU A 16 -22.63 -9.28 10.86
N GLU A 17 -23.72 -8.78 10.32
CA GLU A 17 -24.37 -9.33 9.13
C GLU A 17 -23.58 -8.99 7.88
N ALA A 18 -23.10 -10.01 7.18
CA ALA A 18 -22.30 -9.96 5.95
C ALA A 18 -21.35 -8.75 5.86
N PRO A 19 -20.44 -8.56 6.83
CA PRO A 19 -19.58 -7.41 6.82
C PRO A 19 -18.58 -7.49 5.67
N SER A 20 -18.13 -6.34 5.15
CA SER A 20 -16.88 -6.31 4.41
C SER A 20 -15.74 -6.60 5.39
N ILE A 21 -14.80 -7.44 4.99
CA ILE A 21 -13.67 -7.85 5.84
C ILE A 21 -12.34 -7.45 5.24
N TYR A 22 -11.34 -7.32 6.11
CA TYR A 22 -9.96 -7.08 5.72
C TYR A 22 -9.14 -8.31 6.05
N LEU A 23 -8.49 -8.87 5.04
CA LEU A 23 -7.53 -9.96 5.17
C LEU A 23 -6.14 -9.37 5.02
N ASN A 24 -5.56 -8.90 6.11
CA ASN A 24 -4.22 -8.30 6.07
C ASN A 24 -3.21 -9.39 5.70
N GLY A 25 -2.55 -9.21 4.57
CA GLY A 25 -1.39 -10.01 4.20
C GLY A 25 -0.22 -9.70 5.13
N ALA A 26 0.74 -10.62 5.21
CA ALA A 26 1.96 -10.40 5.96
C ALA A 26 2.76 -9.27 5.32
N ASP A 27 2.71 -8.07 5.90
CA ASP A 27 3.71 -7.07 5.63
C ASP A 27 5.08 -7.60 6.07
N ASN A 28 5.92 -7.93 5.08
CA ASN A 28 7.35 -8.09 5.25
C ASN A 28 7.81 -9.16 6.25
N VAL A 29 7.14 -10.31 6.31
CA VAL A 29 7.66 -11.43 7.10
C VAL A 29 8.60 -12.25 6.23
N THR A 30 9.88 -12.17 6.51
CA THR A 30 10.93 -13.02 5.93
C THR A 30 10.86 -14.49 6.42
N SER A 31 9.67 -14.96 6.79
CA SER A 31 9.44 -16.33 7.23
C SER A 31 8.24 -16.92 6.54
N ASP A 32 8.30 -18.21 6.23
CA ASP A 32 7.30 -19.07 5.58
C ASP A 32 5.91 -19.12 6.27
N SER A 33 5.59 -18.20 7.16
CA SER A 33 4.35 -18.15 7.90
C SER A 33 3.53 -16.95 7.45
N GLY A 34 2.81 -17.09 6.33
CA GLY A 34 1.77 -16.15 5.96
C GLY A 34 0.70 -16.02 7.05
N TYR A 35 -0.06 -14.93 7.04
CA TYR A 35 -1.23 -14.85 7.89
C TYR A 35 -2.32 -15.75 7.33
N TYR A 36 -2.98 -16.49 8.20
CA TYR A 36 -4.18 -17.23 7.84
C TYR A 36 -5.39 -16.71 8.59
N TYR A 37 -6.52 -16.77 7.92
CA TYR A 37 -7.81 -16.45 8.49
C TYR A 37 -8.67 -17.70 8.47
N LYS A 38 -9.19 -18.07 9.65
CA LYS A 38 -10.00 -19.27 9.82
C LYS A 38 -11.42 -18.89 10.16
N PHE A 39 -12.34 -19.27 9.31
CA PHE A 39 -13.76 -19.07 9.46
C PHE A 39 -14.37 -20.36 10.02
N ASP A 40 -14.73 -20.31 11.29
CA ASP A 40 -15.38 -21.43 11.96
C ASP A 40 -16.80 -21.63 11.40
N GLN A 41 -17.08 -22.81 10.93
CA GLN A 41 -18.37 -23.20 10.38
C GLN A 41 -19.02 -24.33 11.19
N SER A 42 -18.63 -24.50 12.44
CA SER A 42 -19.12 -25.60 13.29
C SER A 42 -20.55 -25.40 13.81
N ASP A 43 -21.04 -24.16 13.87
CA ASP A 43 -22.40 -23.87 14.28
C ASP A 43 -23.43 -24.50 13.33
N SER A 44 -24.49 -25.07 13.85
CA SER A 44 -25.52 -25.80 13.11
C SER A 44 -26.24 -24.94 12.06
N SER A 45 -26.28 -23.61 12.24
CA SER A 45 -26.82 -22.67 11.25
C SER A 45 -26.03 -22.63 9.94
N ASN A 46 -24.76 -23.07 9.95
CA ASN A 46 -23.97 -23.23 8.74
C ASN A 46 -24.27 -24.50 7.95
N SER A 47 -25.17 -25.35 8.43
CA SER A 47 -25.56 -26.57 7.68
C SER A 47 -26.07 -26.20 6.29
N THR A 48 -25.50 -26.85 5.26
CA THR A 48 -25.75 -26.54 3.84
C THR A 48 -25.22 -25.20 3.33
N HIS A 49 -24.48 -24.47 4.13
CA HIS A 49 -23.91 -23.16 3.78
C HIS A 49 -22.38 -23.16 3.81
N PRO A 50 -21.68 -23.86 2.88
CA PRO A 50 -20.23 -23.85 2.84
C PRO A 50 -19.71 -22.47 2.42
N LEU A 51 -18.92 -21.82 3.27
CA LEU A 51 -18.22 -20.59 2.93
C LEU A 51 -17.07 -20.89 1.97
N ARG A 52 -16.98 -20.12 0.88
CA ARG A 52 -15.92 -20.21 -0.13
C ARG A 52 -15.53 -18.81 -0.56
N PHE A 53 -14.35 -18.71 -1.18
CA PHE A 53 -13.84 -17.47 -1.77
C PHE A 53 -13.97 -17.49 -3.28
N TYR A 54 -14.23 -16.32 -3.86
CA TYR A 54 -14.46 -16.15 -5.29
C TYR A 54 -13.74 -14.89 -5.79
N LEU A 55 -13.35 -14.88 -7.06
CA LEU A 55 -12.82 -13.69 -7.73
C LEU A 55 -13.94 -12.71 -8.10
N ASP A 56 -15.15 -13.22 -8.29
CA ASP A 56 -16.30 -12.46 -8.77
C ASP A 56 -17.44 -12.48 -7.76
N ALA A 57 -18.14 -11.37 -7.70
CA ALA A 57 -19.29 -11.18 -6.83
C ALA A 57 -20.44 -12.15 -7.13
N ASP A 58 -20.58 -12.62 -8.35
CA ASP A 58 -21.61 -13.56 -8.81
C ASP A 58 -21.19 -15.04 -8.66
N LYS A 59 -20.03 -15.31 -8.06
CA LYS A 59 -19.48 -16.65 -7.80
C LYS A 59 -19.14 -17.46 -9.06
N THR A 60 -18.84 -16.82 -10.17
CA THR A 60 -18.48 -17.54 -11.41
C THR A 60 -17.13 -18.21 -11.31
N THR A 61 -16.16 -17.59 -10.64
CA THR A 61 -14.79 -18.08 -10.55
C THR A 61 -14.38 -18.28 -9.09
N ALA A 62 -14.29 -19.56 -8.67
CA ALA A 62 -13.81 -19.88 -7.32
C ALA A 62 -12.32 -19.57 -7.16
N PHE A 63 -11.97 -18.93 -6.05
CA PHE A 63 -10.59 -18.76 -5.61
C PHE A 63 -10.23 -19.87 -4.62
N THR A 64 -9.24 -20.69 -4.97
CA THR A 64 -8.84 -21.88 -4.19
C THR A 64 -7.39 -21.87 -3.74
N THR A 65 -6.56 -20.99 -4.27
CA THR A 65 -5.14 -20.86 -3.87
C THR A 65 -5.06 -20.45 -2.40
N GLY A 66 -4.29 -21.19 -1.61
CA GLY A 66 -4.19 -20.93 -0.17
C GLY A 66 -5.48 -21.22 0.63
N VAL A 67 -6.54 -21.77 0.00
CA VAL A 67 -7.81 -22.04 0.68
C VAL A 67 -7.90 -23.50 1.09
N THR A 68 -8.09 -23.74 2.38
CA THR A 68 -8.27 -25.06 2.97
C THR A 68 -9.66 -25.16 3.64
N THR A 69 -10.31 -26.29 3.46
CA THR A 69 -11.59 -26.55 4.12
C THR A 69 -11.54 -27.87 4.89
N SER A 70 -12.22 -27.91 6.03
CA SER A 70 -12.29 -29.10 6.87
C SER A 70 -13.71 -29.30 7.37
N GLY A 71 -14.09 -30.56 7.49
CA GLY A 71 -15.38 -30.96 8.02
C GLY A 71 -16.57 -30.61 7.11
N THR A 72 -17.77 -30.86 7.64
CA THR A 72 -19.03 -30.49 6.99
C THR A 72 -19.59 -29.27 7.71
N PRO A 73 -19.90 -28.17 7.02
CA PRO A 73 -20.52 -27.01 7.63
C PRO A 73 -21.74 -27.37 8.49
N GLY A 74 -21.83 -26.79 9.67
CA GLY A 74 -22.83 -27.16 10.69
C GLY A 74 -22.41 -28.30 11.61
N SER A 75 -21.22 -28.85 11.45
CA SER A 75 -20.69 -29.93 12.29
C SER A 75 -19.45 -29.51 13.06
N SER A 76 -19.23 -30.06 14.20
CA SER A 76 -18.08 -29.73 15.06
C SER A 76 -16.76 -29.85 14.31
N GLY A 77 -15.91 -28.82 14.38
CA GLY A 77 -14.60 -28.75 13.75
C GLY A 77 -14.63 -28.37 12.26
N ALA A 78 -15.79 -28.04 11.70
CA ALA A 78 -15.88 -27.54 10.34
C ALA A 78 -15.34 -26.11 10.23
N TYR A 79 -14.54 -25.86 9.18
CA TYR A 79 -14.01 -24.50 8.89
C TYR A 79 -13.64 -24.33 7.44
N THR A 80 -13.52 -23.07 7.05
CA THR A 80 -12.79 -22.63 5.86
C THR A 80 -11.65 -21.74 6.30
N GLN A 81 -10.45 -21.99 5.81
CA GLN A 81 -9.26 -21.17 6.08
C GLN A 81 -8.73 -20.63 4.77
N ILE A 82 -8.22 -19.42 4.80
CA ILE A 82 -7.46 -18.81 3.72
C ILE A 82 -6.10 -18.36 4.26
N ASP A 83 -5.03 -18.79 3.60
CA ASP A 83 -3.69 -18.32 3.81
C ASP A 83 -3.46 -17.15 2.84
N VAL A 84 -3.09 -15.99 3.38
CA VAL A 84 -2.97 -14.75 2.62
C VAL A 84 -1.49 -14.46 2.39
N ASP A 85 -1.13 -14.28 1.13
CA ASP A 85 0.23 -14.01 0.66
C ASP A 85 0.24 -12.88 -0.39
N GLU A 86 1.40 -12.62 -0.98
CA GLU A 86 1.60 -11.57 -1.99
C GLU A 86 0.85 -11.85 -3.32
N ASP A 87 0.53 -13.12 -3.59
CA ASP A 87 -0.20 -13.53 -4.79
C ASP A 87 -1.73 -13.53 -4.59
N THR A 88 -2.18 -13.30 -3.37
CA THR A 88 -3.60 -13.25 -3.06
C THR A 88 -4.24 -11.99 -3.68
N PRO A 89 -5.32 -12.13 -4.47
CA PRO A 89 -5.97 -10.99 -5.12
C PRO A 89 -6.42 -9.91 -4.12
N SER A 90 -6.25 -8.64 -4.48
CA SER A 90 -6.58 -7.50 -3.63
C SER A 90 -8.06 -7.43 -3.23
N ILE A 91 -8.92 -8.06 -4.00
CA ILE A 91 -10.37 -8.18 -3.73
C ILE A 91 -10.77 -9.62 -3.95
N LEU A 92 -11.37 -10.19 -2.92
CA LEU A 92 -12.05 -11.47 -2.99
C LEU A 92 -13.49 -11.31 -2.49
N TYR A 93 -14.34 -12.28 -2.77
CA TYR A 93 -15.70 -12.33 -2.29
C TYR A 93 -15.89 -13.63 -1.49
N TYR A 94 -16.24 -13.51 -0.21
CA TYR A 94 -16.65 -14.69 0.54
C TYR A 94 -18.15 -14.91 0.37
N GLN A 95 -18.53 -16.09 -0.07
CA GLN A 95 -19.89 -16.44 -0.42
C GLN A 95 -20.21 -17.88 -0.03
N CYS A 96 -21.50 -18.17 0.13
CA CYS A 96 -21.96 -19.55 0.21
C CYS A 96 -21.88 -20.21 -1.18
N SER A 97 -21.28 -21.41 -1.25
CA SER A 97 -21.25 -22.13 -2.53
C SER A 97 -22.64 -22.56 -3.01
N SER A 98 -23.58 -22.78 -2.07
CA SER A 98 -24.95 -23.25 -2.39
C SER A 98 -25.92 -22.08 -2.66
N HIS A 99 -25.72 -20.93 -2.03
CA HIS A 99 -26.62 -19.78 -2.13
C HIS A 99 -25.88 -18.52 -2.56
N ALA A 100 -26.51 -17.70 -3.38
CA ALA A 100 -25.97 -16.44 -3.82
C ALA A 100 -26.12 -15.37 -2.74
N TYR A 101 -25.21 -14.39 -2.76
CA TYR A 101 -25.29 -13.15 -1.99
C TYR A 101 -25.32 -13.28 -0.45
N MET A 102 -24.92 -14.43 0.11
CA MET A 102 -24.86 -14.62 1.55
C MET A 102 -23.70 -13.90 2.25
N GLY A 103 -22.67 -13.52 1.49
CA GLY A 103 -21.47 -12.86 2.00
C GLY A 103 -21.23 -11.51 1.37
N ASN A 104 -20.01 -11.04 1.47
CA ASN A 104 -19.58 -9.74 0.98
C ASN A 104 -18.15 -9.84 0.42
N TYR A 105 -17.53 -8.71 0.13
CA TYR A 105 -16.14 -8.67 -0.30
C TYR A 105 -15.16 -8.77 0.88
N ALA A 106 -14.02 -9.35 0.59
CA ALA A 106 -12.84 -9.36 1.43
C ALA A 106 -11.74 -8.55 0.74
N LEU A 107 -11.29 -7.48 1.36
CA LEU A 107 -10.18 -6.68 0.88
C LEU A 107 -8.89 -7.27 1.41
N VAL A 108 -7.97 -7.54 0.49
CA VAL A 108 -6.60 -7.92 0.78
C VAL A 108 -5.73 -6.72 0.46
N PRO A 109 -5.30 -5.94 1.46
CA PRO A 109 -4.41 -4.82 1.23
C PRO A 109 -3.12 -5.34 0.58
N ALA A 110 -2.76 -4.80 -0.57
CA ALA A 110 -1.46 -5.10 -1.16
C ALA A 110 -0.36 -4.69 -0.18
N SER A 111 0.73 -5.45 -0.13
CA SER A 111 1.89 -5.16 0.74
C SER A 111 2.54 -3.79 0.47
N ASN A 112 2.17 -3.14 -0.63
CA ASN A 112 2.55 -1.76 -0.96
C ASN A 112 1.61 -0.71 -0.33
N VAL A 113 0.67 -1.09 0.52
CA VAL A 113 -0.09 -0.14 1.31
C VAL A 113 0.88 0.49 2.31
N ILE A 114 0.95 1.79 2.26
CA ILE A 114 1.69 2.60 3.21
C ILE A 114 1.24 2.18 4.62
N ASN A 115 2.10 1.44 5.28
CA ASN A 115 1.85 0.96 6.65
C ASN A 115 1.98 2.17 7.58
N HIS A 116 0.87 2.89 7.77
CA HIS A 116 0.87 4.05 8.65
C HIS A 116 0.48 3.60 10.06
N THR A 117 1.44 3.28 10.86
CA THR A 117 1.26 3.38 12.29
C THR A 117 1.15 4.88 12.64
N GLU A 118 -0.09 5.36 12.71
CA GLU A 118 -0.46 6.69 13.23
C GLU A 118 -0.03 7.94 12.41
N ALA A 119 0.54 7.81 11.23
CA ALA A 119 0.79 8.96 10.36
C ALA A 119 -0.37 9.19 9.40
N LEU A 120 -1.03 10.33 9.50
CA LEU A 120 -2.05 10.75 8.54
C LEU A 120 -1.37 11.18 7.24
N ILE A 121 -1.37 10.31 6.23
CA ILE A 121 -0.88 10.66 4.90
C ILE A 121 -2.03 11.30 4.13
N SER A 122 -2.00 12.61 3.99
CA SER A 122 -2.94 13.32 3.12
C SER A 122 -2.52 13.11 1.68
N MET A 123 -3.32 12.36 0.94
CA MET A 123 -3.09 12.18 -0.50
C MET A 123 -3.59 13.41 -1.24
N PRO A 124 -2.81 13.94 -2.21
CA PRO A 124 -3.27 15.02 -3.06
C PRO A 124 -4.52 14.62 -3.84
N THR A 125 -5.46 15.54 -4.02
CA THR A 125 -6.71 15.31 -4.77
C THR A 125 -6.51 15.34 -6.29
N SER A 126 -5.32 15.73 -6.75
CA SER A 126 -4.94 15.74 -8.18
C SER A 126 -3.88 14.68 -8.46
N THR A 127 -3.75 14.31 -9.74
CA THR A 127 -2.68 13.40 -10.18
C THR A 127 -1.32 13.93 -9.77
N THR A 128 -0.58 13.18 -8.97
CA THR A 128 0.76 13.54 -8.51
C THR A 128 1.63 12.30 -8.41
N THR A 129 2.94 12.51 -8.47
CA THR A 129 3.92 11.45 -8.26
C THR A 129 4.48 11.55 -6.84
N LEU A 130 4.46 10.45 -6.10
CA LEU A 130 5.18 10.34 -4.84
C LEU A 130 6.64 10.06 -5.14
N VAL A 131 7.53 10.86 -4.55
CA VAL A 131 8.98 10.70 -4.72
C VAL A 131 9.49 9.64 -3.77
N GLY A 132 10.11 8.60 -4.30
CA GLY A 132 10.67 7.49 -3.53
C GLY A 132 12.15 7.71 -3.19
N THR A 133 12.62 7.07 -2.13
CA THR A 133 14.04 7.13 -1.72
C THR A 133 14.97 6.27 -2.60
N GLY A 134 14.41 5.29 -3.32
CA GLY A 134 15.17 4.38 -4.18
C GLY A 134 14.99 4.63 -5.69
N THR A 135 14.32 5.72 -6.08
CA THR A 135 14.00 6.04 -7.47
C THR A 135 14.74 7.28 -7.95
N THR A 136 14.97 7.37 -9.27
CA THR A 136 15.47 8.62 -9.90
C THR A 136 14.26 9.46 -10.27
N ASP A 137 13.97 10.49 -9.48
CA ASP A 137 12.81 11.34 -9.66
C ASP A 137 13.20 12.76 -10.04
N THR A 138 12.44 13.38 -10.93
CA THR A 138 12.56 14.79 -11.27
C THR A 138 11.50 15.60 -10.58
N LEU A 139 11.92 16.54 -9.74
CA LEU A 139 11.02 17.47 -9.05
C LEU A 139 10.79 18.72 -9.91
N THR A 140 9.56 18.90 -10.41
CA THR A 140 9.17 20.09 -11.16
C THR A 140 8.20 20.95 -10.34
N ASN A 141 8.35 22.27 -10.43
CA ASN A 141 7.48 23.23 -9.72
C ASN A 141 7.44 23.02 -8.19
N LYS A 142 8.59 22.68 -7.61
CA LYS A 142 8.71 22.48 -6.16
C LYS A 142 9.59 23.55 -5.53
N THR A 143 9.17 24.06 -4.39
CA THR A 143 10.01 24.89 -3.53
C THR A 143 10.64 23.97 -2.49
N LEU A 144 11.97 23.95 -2.44
CA LEU A 144 12.73 23.19 -1.45
C LEU A 144 13.25 24.16 -0.38
N THR A 145 12.92 23.90 0.86
CA THR A 145 13.43 24.70 1.98
C THR A 145 14.68 24.03 2.55
N SER A 146 15.81 24.72 2.53
CA SER A 146 17.11 24.23 3.02
C SER A 146 17.48 22.83 2.47
N PRO A 147 17.53 22.65 1.14
CA PRO A 147 17.84 21.35 0.57
C PRO A 147 19.26 20.90 0.95
N LYS A 148 19.42 19.61 1.23
CA LYS A 148 20.72 18.96 1.35
C LYS A 148 21.01 18.23 0.06
N ILE A 149 22.14 18.53 -0.58
CA ILE A 149 22.50 17.95 -1.88
C ILE A 149 23.69 17.01 -1.69
N ASN A 150 23.40 15.70 -1.76
CA ASN A 150 24.40 14.62 -1.69
C ASN A 150 25.25 14.59 -0.40
N GLU A 151 24.86 15.32 0.62
CA GLU A 151 25.51 15.36 1.93
C GLU A 151 24.54 15.87 3.02
N ASP A 152 24.93 15.73 4.27
CA ASP A 152 24.07 16.14 5.41
C ASP A 152 24.10 17.64 5.71
N VAL A 153 24.66 18.44 4.83
CA VAL A 153 24.74 19.88 4.96
C VAL A 153 23.70 20.55 4.06
N ALA A 154 22.90 21.44 4.63
CA ALA A 154 21.93 22.22 3.87
C ALA A 154 22.64 23.22 2.93
N VAL A 155 22.14 23.36 1.70
CA VAL A 155 22.54 24.45 0.80
C VAL A 155 21.95 25.75 1.38
N THR A 156 22.80 26.63 1.88
CA THR A 156 22.39 27.92 2.46
C THR A 156 22.43 29.08 1.45
N SER A 157 23.08 28.86 0.29
CA SER A 157 23.13 29.87 -0.77
C SER A 157 21.75 30.10 -1.37
N THR A 158 21.42 31.35 -1.62
CA THR A 158 20.19 31.73 -2.32
C THR A 158 20.27 31.33 -3.80
N ALA A 159 19.12 31.18 -4.47
CA ALA A 159 19.08 30.92 -5.91
C ALA A 159 19.84 32.00 -6.72
N THR A 160 19.78 33.26 -6.28
CA THR A 160 20.52 34.37 -6.89
C THR A 160 22.04 34.17 -6.80
N GLU A 161 22.53 33.76 -5.64
CA GLU A 161 23.96 33.51 -5.42
C GLU A 161 24.45 32.27 -6.21
N ILE A 162 23.64 31.22 -6.31
CA ILE A 162 23.97 30.06 -7.14
C ILE A 162 23.98 30.46 -8.63
N ASN A 163 23.01 31.27 -9.05
CA ASN A 163 22.91 31.70 -10.46
C ASN A 163 24.04 32.65 -10.90
N ILE A 164 24.75 33.31 -9.97
CA ILE A 164 25.94 34.08 -10.29
C ILE A 164 27.05 33.19 -10.89
N LEU A 165 27.07 31.91 -10.52
CA LEU A 165 28.01 30.92 -11.04
C LEU A 165 27.60 30.34 -12.38
N ASP A 166 26.39 30.65 -12.88
CA ASP A 166 25.95 30.22 -14.20
C ASP A 166 26.80 30.87 -15.30
N GLY A 167 27.40 30.08 -16.17
CA GLY A 167 28.30 30.51 -17.22
C GLY A 167 29.77 30.79 -16.78
N VAL A 168 30.10 30.58 -15.49
CA VAL A 168 31.49 30.62 -15.03
C VAL A 168 32.26 29.44 -15.59
N THR A 169 33.27 29.71 -16.43
CA THR A 169 34.16 28.70 -17.02
C THR A 169 35.49 28.54 -16.32
N ALA A 170 35.73 29.37 -15.27
CA ALA A 170 36.96 29.33 -14.49
C ALA A 170 37.03 28.00 -13.69
N SER A 171 38.20 27.39 -13.69
CA SER A 171 38.47 26.22 -12.85
C SER A 171 38.43 26.57 -11.35
N THR A 172 38.24 25.57 -10.51
CA THR A 172 38.31 25.74 -9.04
C THR A 172 39.62 26.36 -8.59
N ALA A 173 40.76 26.02 -9.25
CA ALA A 173 42.05 26.60 -8.93
C ALA A 173 42.14 28.09 -9.27
N GLU A 174 41.47 28.52 -10.33
CA GLU A 174 41.39 29.94 -10.71
C GLU A 174 40.46 30.73 -9.80
N LEU A 175 39.30 30.16 -9.43
CA LEU A 175 38.38 30.78 -8.48
C LEU A 175 39.04 30.94 -7.09
N ASN A 176 39.78 29.93 -6.63
CA ASN A 176 40.49 30.01 -5.34
C ASN A 176 41.60 31.04 -5.30
N LYS A 177 42.15 31.49 -6.44
CA LYS A 177 43.10 32.60 -6.50
C LYS A 177 42.46 33.95 -6.21
N LEU A 178 41.15 34.07 -6.33
CA LEU A 178 40.41 35.30 -6.02
C LEU A 178 40.14 35.46 -4.52
N ASP A 179 40.33 34.39 -3.73
CA ASP A 179 40.21 34.46 -2.29
C ASP A 179 41.29 35.38 -1.69
N GLY A 180 40.87 36.43 -1.01
CA GLY A 180 41.77 37.43 -0.45
C GLY A 180 42.31 38.48 -1.44
N VAL A 181 41.91 38.45 -2.71
CA VAL A 181 42.30 39.47 -3.68
C VAL A 181 41.52 40.76 -3.42
N THR A 182 42.23 41.78 -2.91
CA THR A 182 41.70 43.13 -2.85
C THR A 182 42.06 43.83 -4.20
N ALA A 183 41.05 44.23 -4.95
CA ALA A 183 41.28 44.98 -6.19
C ALA A 183 41.93 46.34 -5.86
N THR A 184 43.21 46.39 -6.03
CA THR A 184 43.93 47.67 -6.07
C THR A 184 43.81 48.22 -7.50
N THR A 185 43.34 49.44 -7.66
CA THR A 185 43.28 50.14 -8.94
C THR A 185 44.68 50.18 -9.56
N CYS A 186 44.93 49.29 -10.50
CA CYS A 186 46.17 49.40 -11.31
C CYS A 186 45.95 50.48 -12.34
N LEU A 187 46.48 51.65 -12.11
CA LEU A 187 46.58 52.73 -13.10
C LEU A 187 47.72 52.36 -14.10
N LEU A 188 47.35 51.92 -15.29
CA LEU A 188 48.27 51.80 -16.41
C LEU A 188 48.45 53.19 -17.00
N TYR A 189 49.67 53.69 -16.98
CA TYR A 189 50.14 54.85 -17.79
C TYR A 189 50.56 54.36 -19.12
#